data_b8d9d26dabbf97d0409df844c0478133
#
_entry.id   b8d9d26dabbf97d0409df844c0478133
#
_cell.length_a   1.000
_cell.length_b   1.000
_cell.length_c   1.000
_cell.angle_alpha   90.00
_cell.angle_beta   90.00
_cell.angle_gamma   90.00
#
_symmetry.space_group_name_H-M   'P 1'
#
loop_
_entity.id
_entity.type
_entity.pdbx_description
1 polymer ?
#
loop_
_entity_poly.entity_id
_entity_poly.type
_entity_poly.pdbx_seq_one_letter_code
_entity_poly.pdbx_strand_id
1 'polypeptide(L)'
;MTNMLEPGKTVLIANNGIWGIRSADMARRQGATVKEIVTAAGTNFSLAQLTAGVKEHKPDLLFVTHGESSTGVVQPLEGVGAMCHQHNCLLAVDTVASLGGVPVMADQMEIDVIYTGSQKVLGVPPGTAPISFSARAVQAFKSRSKPPCSFYLGECHAEYLQCNIIVISRPRLAGRVLELLARQGPRVSPHRTRQRHVRPEGGAGRRQ
;
A
#
# COMPACT_ATOMS: atom_id res chain seq x y z
N MET A 1 -9.51 1.74 -6.26
CA MET A 1 -10.22 1.50 -7.54
C MET A 1 -11.41 2.46 -7.72
N THR A 2 -12.40 2.47 -6.83
CA THR A 2 -13.66 3.23 -6.98
C THR A 2 -13.49 4.73 -7.31
N ASN A 3 -12.50 5.40 -6.71
CA ASN A 3 -12.24 6.82 -6.94
C ASN A 3 -11.47 7.10 -8.25
N MET A 4 -10.65 6.15 -8.69
CA MET A 4 -9.71 6.38 -9.80
C MET A 4 -10.19 5.80 -11.13
N LEU A 5 -11.14 4.85 -11.10
CA LEU A 5 -11.60 4.13 -12.29
C LEU A 5 -13.09 4.36 -12.55
N GLU A 6 -13.43 4.46 -13.82
CA GLU A 6 -14.77 4.54 -14.36
C GLU A 6 -14.81 3.83 -15.73
N PRO A 7 -15.98 3.53 -16.30
CA PRO A 7 -16.08 2.98 -17.66
C PRO A 7 -15.31 3.85 -18.67
N GLY A 8 -14.52 3.20 -19.53
CA GLY A 8 -13.64 3.87 -20.50
C GLY A 8 -12.21 4.08 -20.03
N LYS A 9 -11.92 3.97 -18.73
CA LYS A 9 -10.55 4.01 -18.20
C LYS A 9 -9.88 2.65 -18.29
N THR A 10 -8.56 2.67 -18.54
CA THR A 10 -7.73 1.46 -18.57
C THR A 10 -6.83 1.41 -17.34
N VAL A 11 -6.81 0.27 -16.66
CA VAL A 11 -5.88 -0.01 -15.57
C VAL A 11 -4.95 -1.16 -15.94
N LEU A 12 -3.67 -0.99 -15.65
CA LEU A 12 -2.68 -2.06 -15.68
C LEU A 12 -2.44 -2.57 -14.27
N ILE A 13 -2.64 -3.84 -14.04
CA ILE A 13 -2.37 -4.50 -12.76
C ILE A 13 -1.05 -5.26 -12.87
N ALA A 14 -0.07 -4.91 -12.05
CA ALA A 14 1.13 -5.70 -11.84
C ALA A 14 0.80 -6.84 -10.85
N ASN A 15 0.44 -7.99 -11.39
CA ASN A 15 -0.08 -9.11 -10.61
C ASN A 15 1.05 -10.06 -10.20
N ASN A 16 1.48 -9.96 -8.95
CA ASN A 16 2.49 -10.81 -8.31
C ASN A 16 1.93 -11.68 -7.17
N GLY A 17 0.58 -11.76 -7.05
CA GLY A 17 -0.08 -12.58 -6.04
C GLY A 17 -1.58 -12.30 -5.93
N ILE A 18 -2.19 -12.78 -4.84
CA ILE A 18 -3.65 -12.73 -4.65
C ILE A 18 -4.22 -11.30 -4.63
N TRP A 19 -3.43 -10.33 -4.17
CA TRP A 19 -3.91 -8.94 -4.08
C TRP A 19 -3.97 -8.28 -5.44
N GLY A 20 -3.08 -8.63 -6.36
CA GLY A 20 -3.19 -8.28 -7.78
C GLY A 20 -4.45 -8.84 -8.41
N ILE A 21 -4.73 -10.14 -8.23
CA ILE A 21 -5.95 -10.81 -8.72
C ILE A 21 -7.21 -10.12 -8.22
N ARG A 22 -7.29 -9.81 -6.92
CA ARG A 22 -8.44 -9.12 -6.31
C ARG A 22 -8.59 -7.70 -6.83
N SER A 23 -7.48 -7.01 -7.03
CA SER A 23 -7.49 -5.64 -7.58
C SER A 23 -8.00 -5.62 -9.02
N ALA A 24 -7.64 -6.61 -9.83
CA ALA A 24 -8.16 -6.78 -11.18
C ALA A 24 -9.68 -7.02 -11.17
N ASP A 25 -10.19 -7.89 -10.29
CA ASP A 25 -11.63 -8.12 -10.15
C ASP A 25 -12.37 -6.84 -9.70
N MET A 26 -11.84 -6.13 -8.70
CA MET A 26 -12.42 -4.86 -8.27
C MET A 26 -12.45 -3.82 -9.39
N ALA A 27 -11.42 -3.73 -10.21
CA ALA A 27 -11.36 -2.80 -11.33
C ALA A 27 -12.38 -3.15 -12.42
N ARG A 28 -12.55 -4.44 -12.74
CA ARG A 28 -13.60 -4.92 -13.67
C ARG A 28 -15.00 -4.54 -13.19
N ARG A 29 -15.27 -4.67 -11.90
CA ARG A 29 -16.56 -4.26 -11.29
C ARG A 29 -16.82 -2.76 -11.37
N GLN A 30 -15.77 -1.93 -11.49
CA GLN A 30 -15.93 -0.48 -11.77
C GLN A 30 -16.17 -0.18 -13.26
N GLY A 31 -16.22 -1.19 -14.13
CA GLY A 31 -16.37 -1.04 -15.56
C GLY A 31 -15.11 -0.59 -16.31
N ALA A 32 -13.95 -0.64 -15.65
CA ALA A 32 -12.68 -0.30 -16.28
C ALA A 32 -12.17 -1.43 -17.19
N THR A 33 -11.42 -1.05 -18.24
CA THR A 33 -10.65 -2.01 -19.03
C THR A 33 -9.42 -2.45 -18.22
N VAL A 34 -9.35 -3.74 -17.90
CA VAL A 34 -8.26 -4.30 -17.09
C VAL A 34 -7.25 -5.00 -17.98
N LYS A 35 -6.00 -4.57 -17.89
CA LYS A 35 -4.82 -5.24 -18.42
C LYS A 35 -3.99 -5.79 -17.26
N GLU A 36 -3.35 -6.93 -17.46
CA GLU A 36 -2.56 -7.56 -16.42
C GLU A 36 -1.18 -7.96 -16.99
N ILE A 37 -0.14 -7.65 -16.24
CA ILE A 37 1.16 -8.32 -16.37
C ILE A 37 1.32 -9.23 -15.16
N VAL A 38 1.81 -10.43 -15.39
CA VAL A 38 1.91 -11.47 -14.36
C VAL A 38 3.37 -11.90 -14.23
N THR A 39 3.82 -12.08 -13.00
CA THR A 39 5.14 -12.68 -12.73
C THR A 39 4.98 -14.00 -11.98
N ALA A 40 6.04 -14.79 -11.91
CA ALA A 40 6.03 -16.04 -11.16
C ALA A 40 5.79 -15.77 -9.67
N ALA A 41 5.08 -16.69 -9.00
CA ALA A 41 4.86 -16.59 -7.56
C ALA A 41 6.20 -16.49 -6.80
N GLY A 42 6.26 -15.58 -5.82
CA GLY A 42 7.49 -15.35 -5.06
C GLY A 42 8.52 -14.45 -5.77
N THR A 43 8.16 -13.82 -6.89
CA THR A 43 9.03 -12.87 -7.59
C THR A 43 8.40 -11.48 -7.69
N ASN A 44 9.21 -10.47 -7.95
CA ASN A 44 8.77 -9.10 -8.20
C ASN A 44 9.00 -8.70 -9.66
N PHE A 45 8.42 -7.60 -10.08
CA PHE A 45 8.66 -7.00 -11.38
C PHE A 45 9.91 -6.12 -11.35
N SER A 46 10.73 -6.19 -12.38
CA SER A 46 11.73 -5.17 -12.64
C SER A 46 11.07 -3.89 -13.18
N LEU A 47 11.75 -2.74 -13.03
CA LEU A 47 11.28 -1.48 -13.61
C LEU A 47 11.10 -1.60 -15.14
N ALA A 48 11.96 -2.36 -15.82
CA ALA A 48 11.87 -2.61 -17.25
C ALA A 48 10.57 -3.33 -17.64
N GLN A 49 10.15 -4.35 -16.88
CA GLN A 49 8.90 -5.07 -17.12
C GLN A 49 7.68 -4.16 -16.90
N LEU A 50 7.66 -3.38 -15.83
CA LEU A 50 6.60 -2.40 -15.57
C LEU A 50 6.54 -1.36 -16.69
N THR A 51 7.68 -0.85 -17.13
CA THR A 51 7.79 0.10 -18.24
C THR A 51 7.26 -0.47 -19.55
N ALA A 52 7.61 -1.71 -19.87
CA ALA A 52 7.12 -2.40 -21.07
C ALA A 52 5.59 -2.52 -21.04
N GLY A 53 5.01 -2.95 -19.92
CA GLY A 53 3.57 -3.04 -19.76
C GLY A 53 2.85 -1.69 -19.88
N VAL A 54 3.42 -0.62 -19.30
CA VAL A 54 2.84 0.73 -19.40
C VAL A 54 2.90 1.24 -20.85
N LYS A 55 4.01 1.03 -21.56
CA LYS A 55 4.15 1.41 -22.98
C LYS A 55 3.19 0.66 -23.89
N GLU A 56 3.03 -0.64 -23.67
CA GLU A 56 2.17 -1.51 -24.48
C GLU A 56 0.69 -1.14 -24.29
N HIS A 57 0.26 -1.02 -23.03
CA HIS A 57 -1.16 -0.91 -22.73
C HIS A 57 -1.64 0.54 -22.54
N LYS A 58 -0.73 1.50 -22.38
CA LYS A 58 -1.02 2.94 -22.17
C LYS A 58 -2.14 3.16 -21.15
N PRO A 59 -2.01 2.63 -19.93
CA PRO A 59 -3.07 2.69 -18.92
C PRO A 59 -3.21 4.10 -18.33
N ASP A 60 -4.41 4.45 -17.87
CA ASP A 60 -4.65 5.63 -17.05
C ASP A 60 -4.09 5.44 -15.62
N LEU A 61 -4.03 4.19 -15.16
CA LEU A 61 -3.57 3.81 -13.81
C LEU A 61 -2.74 2.52 -13.85
N LEU A 62 -1.55 2.55 -13.25
CA LEU A 62 -0.79 1.36 -12.87
C LEU A 62 -1.08 1.04 -11.41
N PHE A 63 -1.47 -0.19 -11.13
CA PHE A 63 -1.64 -0.70 -9.78
C PHE A 63 -0.53 -1.70 -9.42
N VAL A 64 0.07 -1.48 -8.25
CA VAL A 64 1.17 -2.30 -7.73
C VAL A 64 0.89 -2.69 -6.27
N THR A 65 1.06 -3.96 -5.92
CA THR A 65 1.11 -4.42 -4.53
C THR A 65 2.55 -4.34 -4.04
N HIS A 66 2.85 -3.41 -3.13
CA HIS A 66 4.21 -3.23 -2.59
C HIS A 66 4.62 -4.37 -1.66
N GLY A 67 3.73 -4.79 -0.76
CA GLY A 67 3.94 -5.95 0.11
C GLY A 67 2.93 -7.05 -0.21
N GLU A 68 3.29 -8.02 -1.04
CA GLU A 68 2.41 -9.14 -1.39
C GLU A 68 2.52 -10.25 -0.35
N SER A 69 1.59 -10.24 0.60
CA SER A 69 1.63 -11.15 1.75
C SER A 69 1.31 -12.61 1.41
N SER A 70 0.66 -12.89 0.29
CA SER A 70 0.35 -14.26 -0.12
C SER A 70 1.57 -14.99 -0.70
N THR A 71 2.55 -14.25 -1.20
CA THR A 71 3.79 -14.79 -1.79
C THR A 71 5.05 -14.38 -1.03
N GLY A 72 4.93 -13.49 -0.04
CA GLY A 72 6.06 -13.02 0.78
C GLY A 72 7.01 -12.07 0.04
N VAL A 73 6.54 -11.34 -0.96
CA VAL A 73 7.38 -10.51 -1.84
C VAL A 73 7.20 -9.03 -1.53
N VAL A 74 8.30 -8.30 -1.54
CA VAL A 74 8.33 -6.83 -1.61
C VAL A 74 8.64 -6.42 -3.04
N GLN A 75 7.79 -5.58 -3.64
CA GLN A 75 7.97 -5.00 -4.96
C GLN A 75 8.76 -3.69 -4.87
N PRO A 76 9.97 -3.58 -5.45
CA PRO A 76 10.70 -2.32 -5.54
C PRO A 76 9.88 -1.24 -6.26
N LEU A 77 9.91 -0.01 -5.73
CA LEU A 77 9.14 1.12 -6.28
C LEU A 77 10.01 2.23 -6.86
N GLU A 78 11.33 2.10 -6.76
CA GLU A 78 12.28 3.09 -7.25
C GLU A 78 12.10 3.34 -8.75
N GLY A 79 11.86 4.59 -9.12
CA GLY A 79 11.66 5.03 -10.50
C GLY A 79 10.30 4.69 -11.12
N VAL A 80 9.44 3.91 -10.43
CA VAL A 80 8.13 3.51 -10.98
C VAL A 80 7.21 4.72 -11.13
N GLY A 81 7.15 5.62 -10.14
CA GLY A 81 6.34 6.84 -10.21
C GLY A 81 6.79 7.76 -11.33
N ALA A 82 8.09 8.06 -11.41
CA ALA A 82 8.65 8.87 -12.49
C ALA A 82 8.33 8.29 -13.88
N MET A 83 8.48 6.98 -14.03
CA MET A 83 8.11 6.28 -15.27
C MET A 83 6.62 6.43 -15.58
N CYS A 84 5.74 6.25 -14.59
CA CYS A 84 4.30 6.45 -14.79
C CYS A 84 3.99 7.88 -15.21
N HIS A 85 4.60 8.89 -14.57
CA HIS A 85 4.40 10.30 -14.89
C HIS A 85 4.84 10.65 -16.31
N GLN A 86 5.96 10.09 -16.79
CA GLN A 86 6.42 10.23 -18.19
C GLN A 86 5.43 9.68 -19.22
N HIS A 87 4.58 8.74 -18.82
CA HIS A 87 3.60 8.10 -19.69
C HIS A 87 2.15 8.54 -19.41
N ASN A 88 1.93 9.68 -18.71
CA ASN A 88 0.60 10.16 -18.31
C ASN A 88 -0.24 9.13 -17.53
N CYS A 89 0.42 8.20 -16.86
CA CYS A 89 -0.19 7.18 -16.04
C CYS A 89 -0.15 7.61 -14.56
N LEU A 90 -1.17 7.28 -13.79
CA LEU A 90 -1.15 7.41 -12.33
C LEU A 90 -0.58 6.13 -11.71
N LEU A 91 0.10 6.26 -10.57
CA LEU A 91 0.61 5.12 -9.81
C LEU A 91 -0.22 4.94 -8.53
N ALA A 92 -0.89 3.79 -8.41
CA ALA A 92 -1.57 3.36 -7.18
C ALA A 92 -0.82 2.20 -6.52
N VAL A 93 -0.54 2.34 -5.22
CA VAL A 93 0.26 1.37 -4.46
C VAL A 93 -0.51 0.87 -3.25
N ASP A 94 -0.64 -0.46 -3.17
CA ASP A 94 -1.11 -1.16 -1.98
C ASP A 94 0.07 -1.36 -1.02
N THR A 95 -0.02 -0.78 0.18
CA THR A 95 0.99 -0.90 1.22
C THR A 95 0.45 -1.55 2.51
N VAL A 96 -0.67 -2.26 2.41
CA VAL A 96 -1.32 -2.88 3.59
C VAL A 96 -0.35 -3.78 4.36
N ALA A 97 0.47 -4.56 3.66
CA ALA A 97 1.42 -5.48 4.29
C ALA A 97 2.86 -4.96 4.33
N SER A 98 3.10 -3.68 4.08
CA SER A 98 4.47 -3.14 3.99
C SER A 98 4.68 -1.80 4.68
N LEU A 99 3.67 -0.94 4.77
CA LEU A 99 3.81 0.39 5.40
C LEU A 99 4.17 0.25 6.89
N GLY A 100 5.32 0.78 7.27
CA GLY A 100 5.87 0.66 8.62
C GLY A 100 6.90 -0.48 8.78
N GLY A 101 6.94 -1.44 7.83
CA GLY A 101 7.92 -2.52 7.81
C GLY A 101 9.00 -2.33 6.75
N VAL A 102 8.66 -1.64 5.66
CA VAL A 102 9.58 -1.28 4.58
C VAL A 102 9.46 0.22 4.34
N PRO A 103 10.56 0.94 4.07
CA PRO A 103 10.51 2.37 3.77
C PRO A 103 9.63 2.65 2.55
N VAL A 104 8.67 3.58 2.68
CA VAL A 104 7.84 4.09 1.60
C VAL A 104 7.78 5.60 1.71
N MET A 105 8.45 6.27 0.77
CA MET A 105 8.54 7.73 0.69
C MET A 105 7.63 8.21 -0.44
N ALA A 106 6.31 8.22 -0.20
CA ALA A 106 5.30 8.37 -1.24
C ALA A 106 5.50 9.60 -2.15
N ASP A 107 5.92 10.74 -1.61
CA ASP A 107 6.16 11.96 -2.39
C ASP A 107 7.45 11.87 -3.21
N GLN A 108 8.53 11.29 -2.64
CA GLN A 108 9.79 11.09 -3.35
C GLN A 108 9.71 10.02 -4.43
N MET A 109 8.88 9.00 -4.20
CA MET A 109 8.61 7.91 -5.13
C MET A 109 7.50 8.27 -6.14
N GLU A 110 6.99 9.50 -6.10
CA GLU A 110 5.94 10.01 -7.01
C GLU A 110 4.70 9.10 -7.07
N ILE A 111 4.29 8.54 -5.91
CA ILE A 111 3.11 7.70 -5.81
C ILE A 111 1.86 8.58 -5.79
N ASP A 112 0.92 8.36 -6.70
CA ASP A 112 -0.30 9.16 -6.80
C ASP A 112 -1.38 8.74 -5.80
N VAL A 113 -1.53 7.43 -5.59
CA VAL A 113 -2.47 6.86 -4.62
C VAL A 113 -1.76 5.83 -3.78
N ILE A 114 -1.81 5.97 -2.46
CA ILE A 114 -1.28 4.99 -1.52
C ILE A 114 -2.30 4.71 -0.44
N TYR A 115 -2.47 3.45 -0.08
CA TYR A 115 -3.34 3.06 1.01
C TYR A 115 -2.75 1.92 1.84
N THR A 116 -3.24 1.81 3.06
CA THR A 116 -2.85 0.75 3.99
C THR A 116 -4.04 0.31 4.84
N GLY A 117 -3.82 -0.68 5.68
CA GLY A 117 -4.77 -1.15 6.69
C GLY A 117 -4.11 -1.23 8.06
N SER A 118 -4.87 -0.90 9.10
CA SER A 118 -4.36 -0.82 10.46
C SER A 118 -3.91 -2.16 11.05
N GLN A 119 -4.51 -3.28 10.60
CA GLN A 119 -4.38 -4.61 11.24
C GLN A 119 -3.17 -5.44 10.78
N LYS A 120 -2.33 -4.91 9.90
CA LYS A 120 -1.13 -5.60 9.41
C LYS A 120 0.11 -5.03 10.11
N VAL A 121 1.04 -4.48 9.34
CA VAL A 121 2.33 -3.99 9.85
C VAL A 121 2.18 -2.88 10.89
N LEU A 122 1.13 -2.06 10.79
CA LEU A 122 0.87 -0.99 11.79
C LEU A 122 0.51 -1.54 13.18
N GLY A 123 0.13 -2.83 13.30
CA GLY A 123 -0.01 -3.52 14.57
C GLY A 123 -1.16 -3.05 15.46
N VAL A 124 -2.21 -2.44 14.90
CA VAL A 124 -3.40 -2.01 15.65
C VAL A 124 -4.65 -2.77 15.18
N PRO A 125 -5.75 -2.77 15.94
CA PRO A 125 -6.98 -3.47 15.57
C PRO A 125 -7.48 -3.09 14.18
N PRO A 126 -8.17 -4.00 13.46
CA PRO A 126 -8.79 -3.70 12.18
C PRO A 126 -9.88 -2.63 12.33
N GLY A 127 -10.15 -1.88 11.27
CA GLY A 127 -11.24 -0.89 11.24
C GLY A 127 -10.81 0.45 10.66
N THR A 128 -9.51 0.74 10.54
CA THR A 128 -9.01 1.98 9.94
C THR A 128 -8.22 1.65 8.67
N ALA A 129 -8.56 2.34 7.58
CA ALA A 129 -7.90 2.22 6.29
C ALA A 129 -7.42 3.59 5.80
N PRO A 130 -6.22 4.03 6.16
CA PRO A 130 -5.63 5.27 5.66
C PRO A 130 -5.42 5.19 4.16
N ILE A 131 -5.84 6.23 3.44
CA ILE A 131 -5.59 6.42 2.01
C ILE A 131 -5.12 7.84 1.76
N SER A 132 -4.17 8.02 0.84
CA SER A 132 -3.62 9.31 0.50
C SER A 132 -3.56 9.48 -1.01
N PHE A 133 -3.87 10.70 -1.48
CA PHE A 133 -3.91 11.07 -2.89
C PHE A 133 -2.93 12.22 -3.17
N SER A 134 -2.20 12.12 -4.28
CA SER A 134 -1.43 13.23 -4.83
C SER A 134 -2.37 14.29 -5.45
N ALA A 135 -1.84 15.49 -5.72
CA ALA A 135 -2.60 16.52 -6.44
C ALA A 135 -3.07 16.04 -7.83
N ARG A 136 -2.27 15.22 -8.52
CA ARG A 136 -2.64 14.61 -9.81
C ARG A 136 -3.81 13.64 -9.66
N ALA A 137 -3.77 12.79 -8.63
CA ALA A 137 -4.86 11.85 -8.36
C ALA A 137 -6.17 12.58 -8.01
N VAL A 138 -6.10 13.65 -7.20
CA VAL A 138 -7.25 14.51 -6.88
C VAL A 138 -7.82 15.18 -8.13
N GLN A 139 -6.94 15.69 -9.01
CA GLN A 139 -7.38 16.27 -10.27
C GLN A 139 -8.06 15.23 -11.17
N ALA A 140 -7.48 14.04 -11.32
CA ALA A 140 -8.07 12.94 -12.08
C ALA A 140 -9.44 12.52 -11.51
N PHE A 141 -9.57 12.47 -10.19
CA PHE A 141 -10.86 12.23 -9.53
C PHE A 141 -11.89 13.31 -9.86
N LYS A 142 -11.53 14.60 -9.76
CA LYS A 142 -12.43 15.73 -10.04
C LYS A 142 -12.83 15.84 -11.51
N SER A 143 -12.02 15.31 -12.42
CA SER A 143 -12.29 15.31 -13.87
C SER A 143 -13.12 14.11 -14.34
N ARG A 144 -13.61 13.27 -13.44
CA ARG A 144 -14.45 12.11 -13.78
C ARG A 144 -15.74 12.57 -14.47
N SER A 145 -16.19 11.76 -15.42
CA SER A 145 -17.47 11.98 -16.11
C SER A 145 -18.68 11.55 -15.28
N LYS A 146 -18.46 10.60 -14.35
CA LYS A 146 -19.49 10.06 -13.45
C LYS A 146 -19.00 10.03 -12.00
N PRO A 147 -19.89 10.26 -11.03
CA PRO A 147 -19.53 10.11 -9.63
C PRO A 147 -19.12 8.64 -9.33
N PRO A 148 -18.35 8.40 -8.27
CA PRO A 148 -18.07 7.04 -7.82
C PRO A 148 -19.35 6.23 -7.60
N CYS A 149 -19.33 4.94 -7.92
CA CYS A 149 -20.49 4.05 -7.79
C CYS A 149 -20.97 3.83 -6.34
N SER A 150 -20.16 4.21 -5.36
CA SER A 150 -20.48 4.10 -3.94
C SER A 150 -20.38 5.46 -3.26
N PHE A 151 -21.48 5.88 -2.64
CA PHE A 151 -21.50 7.08 -1.80
C PHE A 151 -20.47 7.02 -0.67
N TYR A 152 -20.36 5.86 -0.01
CA TYR A 152 -19.48 5.69 1.16
C TYR A 152 -17.99 5.59 0.81
N LEU A 153 -17.66 5.27 -0.43
CA LEU A 153 -16.28 5.11 -0.89
C LEU A 153 -15.80 6.28 -1.76
N GLY A 154 -16.67 7.26 -2.02
CA GLY A 154 -16.34 8.44 -2.81
C GLY A 154 -15.57 9.49 -2.01
N GLU A 155 -14.45 10.00 -2.55
CA GLU A 155 -13.62 11.01 -1.88
C GLU A 155 -14.38 12.29 -1.54
N CYS A 156 -15.30 12.74 -2.41
CA CYS A 156 -16.07 13.97 -2.20
C CYS A 156 -16.96 13.97 -0.94
N HIS A 157 -17.11 12.83 -0.31
CA HIS A 157 -17.88 12.68 0.92
C HIS A 157 -16.98 12.44 2.15
N ALA A 158 -15.67 12.39 1.97
CA ALA A 158 -14.72 12.16 3.08
C ALA A 158 -14.79 13.25 4.15
N GLU A 159 -15.17 14.47 3.79
CA GLU A 159 -15.39 15.57 4.73
C GLU A 159 -16.59 15.35 5.66
N TYR A 160 -17.53 14.48 5.26
CA TYR A 160 -18.79 14.23 5.99
C TYR A 160 -18.87 12.83 6.61
N LEU A 161 -17.88 11.96 6.34
CA LEU A 161 -17.97 10.58 6.79
C LEU A 161 -17.19 10.34 8.06
N GLN A 162 -17.91 9.97 9.11
CA GLN A 162 -17.41 9.19 10.24
C GLN A 162 -17.04 7.76 9.79
N CYS A 163 -16.47 7.60 8.59
CA CYS A 163 -15.98 6.33 8.11
C CYS A 163 -14.59 6.05 8.67
N ASN A 164 -14.30 4.81 8.96
CA ASN A 164 -12.97 4.33 9.35
C ASN A 164 -11.92 4.44 8.21
N ILE A 165 -12.18 5.25 7.20
CA ILE A 165 -11.28 5.61 6.11
C ILE A 165 -10.75 7.00 6.40
N ILE A 166 -9.45 7.11 6.67
CA ILE A 166 -8.78 8.39 6.82
C ILE A 166 -8.27 8.79 5.44
N VAL A 167 -8.97 9.74 4.79
CA VAL A 167 -8.52 10.33 3.54
C VAL A 167 -7.57 11.49 3.84
N ILE A 168 -6.37 11.41 3.29
CA ILE A 168 -5.35 12.43 3.42
C ILE A 168 -5.09 12.99 2.01
N SER A 169 -5.70 14.14 1.68
CA SER A 169 -5.29 14.87 0.48
C SER A 169 -3.99 15.64 0.77
N ARG A 170 -2.99 15.50 -0.08
CA ARG A 170 -1.65 16.04 0.12
C ARG A 170 -1.47 17.41 -0.54
N PRO A 171 -1.49 18.50 0.24
CA PRO A 171 -0.56 19.59 0.06
C PRO A 171 0.53 19.47 1.13
N ARG A 172 1.73 18.99 0.78
CA ARG A 172 2.99 19.00 1.57
C ARG A 172 3.02 18.52 3.04
N LEU A 173 1.88 18.29 3.70
CA LEU A 173 1.81 17.92 5.13
C LEU A 173 1.57 16.42 5.38
N ALA A 174 1.04 15.71 4.41
CA ALA A 174 0.63 14.30 4.57
C ALA A 174 1.82 13.34 4.59
N GLY A 175 2.96 13.69 4.01
CA GLY A 175 4.21 12.95 4.16
C GLY A 175 4.60 12.79 5.63
N ARG A 176 4.39 13.83 6.45
CA ARG A 176 4.69 13.79 7.89
C ARG A 176 3.77 12.87 8.70
N VAL A 177 2.49 12.75 8.33
CA VAL A 177 1.56 11.87 9.06
C VAL A 177 1.85 10.40 8.76
N LEU A 178 2.11 10.05 7.49
CA LEU A 178 2.52 8.69 7.11
C LEU A 178 3.91 8.37 7.65
N GLU A 179 4.85 9.31 7.66
CA GLU A 179 6.15 9.15 8.31
C GLU A 179 6.02 9.00 9.83
N LEU A 180 5.14 9.75 10.49
CA LEU A 180 4.88 9.63 11.92
C LEU A 180 4.25 8.28 12.25
N LEU A 181 3.31 7.79 11.45
CA LEU A 181 2.74 6.46 11.60
C LEU A 181 3.79 5.36 11.35
N ALA A 182 4.64 5.53 10.35
CA ALA A 182 5.74 4.61 10.07
C ALA A 182 6.83 4.62 11.16
N ARG A 183 7.08 5.77 11.81
CA ARG A 183 8.04 5.90 12.93
C ARG A 183 7.51 5.36 14.25
N GLN A 184 6.20 5.13 14.39
CA GLN A 184 5.57 4.51 15.55
C GLN A 184 5.49 2.98 15.44
N GLY A 185 6.34 2.36 14.62
CA GLY A 185 6.51 0.90 14.62
C GLY A 185 6.63 0.37 16.04
N PRO A 186 6.27 -0.88 16.33
CA PRO A 186 6.17 -1.40 17.68
C PRO A 186 7.47 -1.11 18.44
N ARG A 187 7.39 -0.32 19.50
CA ARG A 187 8.47 -0.22 20.48
C ARG A 187 8.61 -1.61 21.10
N VAL A 188 9.51 -2.40 20.55
CA VAL A 188 9.93 -3.63 21.18
C VAL A 188 10.50 -3.19 22.52
N SER A 189 9.71 -3.31 23.56
CA SER A 189 10.16 -3.14 24.92
C SER A 189 11.30 -4.13 25.12
N PRO A 190 12.50 -3.71 25.49
CA PRO A 190 13.56 -4.67 25.79
C PRO A 190 13.09 -5.47 26.99
N HIS A 191 12.63 -6.70 26.75
CA HIS A 191 12.38 -7.64 27.81
C HIS A 191 13.69 -7.77 28.60
N ARG A 192 13.73 -7.19 29.81
CA ARG A 192 14.74 -7.50 30.81
C ARG A 192 14.62 -8.99 31.08
N THR A 193 15.49 -9.75 30.46
CA THR A 193 15.73 -11.13 30.84
C THR A 193 16.29 -11.05 32.27
N ARG A 194 15.43 -11.23 33.27
CA ARG A 194 15.87 -11.51 34.64
C ARG A 194 16.56 -12.85 34.57
N GLN A 195 17.88 -12.84 34.47
CA GLN A 195 18.70 -13.98 34.82
C GLN A 195 18.44 -14.29 36.30
N ARG A 196 17.69 -15.35 36.56
CA ARG A 196 17.64 -15.96 37.89
C ARG A 196 19.02 -16.54 38.13
N HIS A 197 19.81 -15.90 39.00
CA HIS A 197 20.96 -16.53 39.61
C HIS A 197 20.47 -17.72 40.44
N VAL A 198 20.65 -18.91 39.92
CA VAL A 198 20.55 -20.16 40.68
C VAL A 198 21.83 -20.16 41.57
N ARG A 199 21.66 -19.98 42.87
CA ARG A 199 22.75 -20.22 43.83
C ARG A 199 23.04 -21.72 43.82
N PRO A 200 24.31 -22.16 43.81
CA PRO A 200 24.65 -23.55 44.06
C PRO A 200 24.37 -23.85 45.53
N GLU A 201 23.55 -24.82 45.81
CA GLU A 201 23.38 -25.37 47.16
C GLU A 201 24.64 -26.08 47.55
N GLY A 202 25.18 -25.62 48.70
CA GLY A 202 26.39 -26.18 49.31
C GLY A 202 26.17 -27.60 49.78
N GLY A 203 27.04 -28.49 49.34
CA GLY A 203 27.10 -29.85 49.86
C GLY A 203 27.50 -29.86 51.31
N ALA A 204 26.62 -30.37 52.15
CA ALA A 204 26.94 -30.73 53.53
C ALA A 204 27.58 -32.10 53.57
N GLY A 205 28.82 -32.18 53.97
CA GLY A 205 29.53 -33.42 54.27
C GLY A 205 28.90 -34.14 55.44
N ARG A 206 28.78 -35.45 55.33
CA ARG A 206 28.71 -36.35 56.48
C ARG A 206 29.95 -37.21 56.54
N ARG A 207 30.66 -37.01 57.65
CA ARG A 207 31.63 -38.04 58.19
C ARG A 207 30.81 -39.12 58.85
N GLN A 208 31.07 -40.33 58.59
CA GLN A 208 31.47 -41.47 59.40
C GLN A 208 31.65 -42.69 58.53
#